data_dea6931784ee4c7557144e0484b5f68f
#
_entry.id   dea6931784ee4c7557144e0484b5f68f
#
_cell.length_a   1.000
_cell.length_b   1.000
_cell.length_c   1.000
_cell.angle_alpha   90.00
_cell.angle_beta   90.00
_cell.angle_gamma   90.00
#
_symmetry.space_group_name_H-M   'P 1'
#
loop_
_entity.id
_entity.type
_entity.pdbx_description
1 polymer ?
#
loop_
_entity_poly.entity_id
_entity_poly.type
_entity_poly.pdbx_seq_one_letter_code
_entity_poly.pdbx_strand_id
1 'polypeptide(L)'
;MKQIYRLNSFIGLLLILFIGGLSSLAYAERIHLKIALLPDGKHKYFHELLDFAVKAAGHIPVIERAGYMPQNEIWKELLSGGITVHWFLQTPKRDSQLVPIRVPITGGLIGQRILLIPKGQQSTFNRVNSLKDFINLGKKAALGKMWFDVDVWRLNGLPVTTQDGDWRQIYHKVADSVTGFDYFPRGTNEIIEEAMLHPELEIERKLILVYDRDFIFYLSKDHARYQKILEESLEKIKDSGIMDNLIRKYWDAALSILRYDERTIIKLNTPVN
;
A
#
# COMPACT_ATOMS: atom_id res chain seq x y z
N MET A 1 -84.02 -19.87 44.56
CA MET A 1 -83.17 -20.30 43.43
C MET A 1 -81.95 -19.35 43.41
N LYS A 2 -80.80 -19.82 43.90
CA LYS A 2 -79.52 -19.01 43.92
C LYS A 2 -78.57 -19.65 42.94
N GLN A 3 -78.26 -18.95 41.87
CA GLN A 3 -77.24 -19.35 40.93
C GLN A 3 -75.88 -18.82 41.38
N ILE A 4 -74.91 -19.72 41.60
CA ILE A 4 -73.56 -19.45 42.04
C ILE A 4 -72.72 -19.38 40.76
N TYR A 5 -72.20 -18.19 40.47
CA TYR A 5 -71.16 -18.01 39.40
C TYR A 5 -69.80 -18.37 39.95
N ARG A 6 -69.20 -19.42 39.39
CA ARG A 6 -67.76 -19.73 39.63
C ARG A 6 -66.88 -18.83 38.76
N LEU A 7 -66.08 -18.08 39.45
CA LEU A 7 -65.04 -17.24 38.86
C LEU A 7 -63.76 -18.09 38.69
N ASN A 8 -63.46 -18.49 37.48
CA ASN A 8 -62.19 -19.15 37.18
C ASN A 8 -61.12 -18.10 36.95
N SER A 9 -60.19 -17.98 37.88
CA SER A 9 -59.00 -17.17 37.77
C SER A 9 -57.96 -17.89 36.90
N PHE A 10 -57.76 -17.42 35.63
CA PHE A 10 -56.62 -17.79 34.81
C PHE A 10 -55.45 -16.92 35.21
N ILE A 11 -54.50 -17.50 35.96
CA ILE A 11 -53.19 -16.89 36.20
C ILE A 11 -52.33 -17.21 34.98
N GLY A 12 -52.28 -16.26 34.04
CA GLY A 12 -51.33 -16.29 32.94
C GLY A 12 -49.90 -15.99 33.43
N LEU A 13 -49.10 -17.01 33.47
CA LEU A 13 -47.66 -16.89 33.80
C LEU A 13 -46.95 -16.26 32.55
N LEU A 14 -46.72 -14.96 32.61
CA LEU A 14 -45.96 -14.25 31.53
C LEU A 14 -44.48 -14.56 31.72
N LEU A 15 -43.98 -15.57 30.99
CA LEU A 15 -42.55 -15.89 30.92
C LEU A 15 -41.89 -14.84 30.03
N ILE A 16 -41.36 -13.79 30.60
CA ILE A 16 -40.50 -12.82 29.89
C ILE A 16 -39.15 -13.51 29.66
N LEU A 17 -38.99 -14.06 28.45
CA LEU A 17 -37.70 -14.48 27.93
C LEU A 17 -36.82 -13.22 27.76
N PHE A 18 -36.06 -12.91 28.78
CA PHE A 18 -34.93 -11.96 28.68
C PHE A 18 -33.85 -12.63 27.81
N ILE A 19 -33.97 -12.50 26.51
CA ILE A 19 -32.86 -12.80 25.61
C ILE A 19 -31.83 -11.67 25.85
N GLY A 20 -31.04 -11.86 26.89
CA GLY A 20 -29.87 -11.06 27.15
C GLY A 20 -28.92 -11.26 25.97
N GLY A 21 -28.93 -10.32 25.05
CA GLY A 21 -27.86 -10.19 24.06
C GLY A 21 -26.54 -10.12 24.84
N LEU A 22 -25.81 -11.23 24.87
CA LEU A 22 -24.42 -11.25 25.25
C LEU A 22 -23.68 -10.40 24.20
N SER A 23 -23.75 -9.07 24.37
CA SER A 23 -22.74 -8.18 23.79
C SER A 23 -21.43 -8.70 24.36
N SER A 24 -20.68 -9.47 23.57
CA SER A 24 -19.31 -9.78 23.92
C SER A 24 -18.63 -8.44 24.12
N LEU A 25 -18.36 -8.08 25.37
CA LEU A 25 -17.47 -6.99 25.71
C LEU A 25 -16.14 -7.36 25.04
N ALA A 26 -15.93 -6.86 23.83
CA ALA A 26 -14.66 -7.00 23.12
C ALA A 26 -13.63 -6.32 24.01
N TYR A 27 -12.85 -7.13 24.72
CA TYR A 27 -11.80 -6.62 25.60
C TYR A 27 -10.75 -5.94 24.71
N ALA A 28 -10.42 -4.68 25.06
CA ALA A 28 -9.40 -3.94 24.32
C ALA A 28 -8.05 -4.67 24.43
N GLU A 29 -7.60 -5.26 23.36
CA GLU A 29 -6.32 -5.97 23.30
C GLU A 29 -5.19 -4.97 23.01
N ARG A 30 -4.03 -5.18 23.63
CA ARG A 30 -2.79 -4.49 23.28
C ARG A 30 -2.15 -5.18 22.08
N ILE A 31 -2.11 -4.48 20.95
CA ILE A 31 -1.54 -4.99 19.72
C ILE A 31 -0.10 -4.49 19.59
N HIS A 32 0.85 -5.40 19.81
CA HIS A 32 2.28 -5.09 19.75
C HIS A 32 2.79 -5.22 18.32
N LEU A 33 3.22 -4.10 17.75
CA LEU A 33 3.68 -3.98 16.38
C LEU A 33 5.11 -3.43 16.36
N LYS A 34 6.08 -4.27 16.06
CA LYS A 34 7.47 -3.85 15.84
C LYS A 34 7.67 -3.58 14.36
N ILE A 35 8.01 -2.35 14.02
CA ILE A 35 8.01 -1.82 12.64
C ILE A 35 9.33 -1.15 12.34
N ALA A 36 9.91 -1.42 11.14
CA ALA A 36 11.12 -0.77 10.69
C ALA A 36 10.89 0.70 10.35
N LEU A 37 11.92 1.54 10.57
CA LEU A 37 11.99 2.90 10.05
C LEU A 37 12.65 2.91 8.68
N LEU A 38 12.22 3.81 7.80
CA LEU A 38 12.90 4.08 6.53
C LEU A 38 13.69 5.39 6.64
N PRO A 39 14.94 5.44 6.12
CA PRO A 39 15.79 6.62 6.23
C PRO A 39 15.18 7.90 5.64
N ASP A 40 14.35 7.75 4.59
CA ASP A 40 13.67 8.83 3.88
C ASP A 40 12.37 9.29 4.55
N GLY A 41 12.00 8.71 5.70
CA GLY A 41 10.78 9.06 6.43
C GLY A 41 9.48 8.52 5.82
N LYS A 42 9.51 7.79 4.71
CA LYS A 42 8.33 7.24 4.01
C LYS A 42 7.52 6.25 4.85
N HIS A 43 8.04 5.79 5.99
CA HIS A 43 7.31 4.95 6.94
C HIS A 43 6.18 5.69 7.67
N LYS A 44 6.19 7.02 7.74
CA LYS A 44 5.27 7.81 8.60
C LYS A 44 3.79 7.54 8.30
N TYR A 45 3.40 7.54 7.03
CA TYR A 45 2.03 7.22 6.62
C TYR A 45 1.59 5.85 7.13
N PHE A 46 2.40 4.83 6.90
CA PHE A 46 2.05 3.44 7.25
C PHE A 46 1.97 3.21 8.76
N HIS A 47 2.84 3.89 9.53
CA HIS A 47 2.78 3.85 10.99
C HIS A 47 1.52 4.53 11.52
N GLU A 48 1.17 5.71 10.98
CA GLU A 48 -0.04 6.42 11.37
C GLU A 48 -1.30 5.64 10.97
N LEU A 49 -1.31 5.01 9.80
CA LEU A 49 -2.40 4.17 9.32
C LEU A 49 -2.66 2.98 10.28
N LEU A 50 -1.61 2.28 10.69
CA LEU A 50 -1.73 1.17 11.65
C LEU A 50 -2.23 1.65 13.02
N ASP A 51 -1.73 2.77 13.52
CA ASP A 51 -2.17 3.37 14.79
C ASP A 51 -3.67 3.69 14.75
N PHE A 52 -4.12 4.37 13.69
CA PHE A 52 -5.53 4.68 13.49
C PHE A 52 -6.40 3.42 13.35
N ALA A 53 -5.97 2.45 12.56
CA ALA A 53 -6.72 1.23 12.34
C ALA A 53 -6.96 0.47 13.66
N VAL A 54 -5.90 0.23 14.42
CA VAL A 54 -5.98 -0.49 15.70
C VAL A 54 -6.87 0.25 16.70
N LYS A 55 -6.76 1.59 16.80
CA LYS A 55 -7.61 2.42 17.69
C LYS A 55 -9.08 2.40 17.25
N ALA A 56 -9.35 2.51 15.96
CA ALA A 56 -10.72 2.48 15.42
C ALA A 56 -11.42 1.14 15.66
N ALA A 57 -10.67 0.05 15.77
CA ALA A 57 -11.18 -1.26 16.14
C ALA A 57 -11.40 -1.43 17.67
N GLY A 58 -11.05 -0.44 18.48
CA GLY A 58 -11.21 -0.49 19.94
C GLY A 58 -10.03 -1.15 20.66
N HIS A 59 -8.90 -1.34 19.98
CA HIS A 59 -7.68 -1.90 20.56
C HIS A 59 -6.64 -0.82 20.88
N ILE A 60 -5.59 -1.20 21.59
CA ILE A 60 -4.51 -0.30 22.01
C ILE A 60 -3.24 -0.62 21.18
N PRO A 61 -2.82 0.24 20.24
CA PRO A 61 -1.58 0.02 19.51
C PRO A 61 -0.36 0.26 20.41
N VAL A 62 0.58 -0.68 20.41
CA VAL A 62 1.89 -0.54 21.02
C VAL A 62 2.92 -0.66 19.90
N ILE A 63 3.31 0.49 19.33
CA ILE A 63 4.21 0.54 18.18
C ILE A 63 5.66 0.68 18.67
N GLU A 64 6.45 -0.37 18.48
CA GLU A 64 7.89 -0.37 18.69
C GLU A 64 8.62 -0.06 17.38
N ARG A 65 9.55 0.89 17.40
CA ARG A 65 10.36 1.27 16.25
C ARG A 65 11.68 0.49 16.26
N ALA A 66 11.87 -0.39 15.29
CA ALA A 66 13.03 -1.29 15.21
C ALA A 66 14.31 -0.64 14.63
N GLY A 67 14.30 0.70 14.44
CA GLY A 67 15.43 1.40 13.82
C GLY A 67 15.36 1.45 12.29
N TYR A 68 16.36 2.11 11.70
CA TYR A 68 16.48 2.22 10.24
C TYR A 68 17.05 0.94 9.65
N MET A 69 16.38 0.42 8.61
CA MET A 69 16.80 -0.81 7.93
C MET A 69 16.67 -0.64 6.40
N PRO A 70 17.63 -1.15 5.61
CA PRO A 70 17.45 -1.29 4.17
C PRO A 70 16.43 -2.38 3.85
N GLN A 71 15.81 -2.30 2.67
CA GLN A 71 14.70 -3.19 2.28
C GLN A 71 15.02 -4.69 2.36
N ASN A 72 16.22 -5.09 2.04
CA ASN A 72 16.67 -6.48 2.12
C ASN A 72 16.80 -6.99 3.56
N GLU A 73 17.15 -6.13 4.50
CA GLU A 73 17.19 -6.42 5.92
C GLU A 73 15.78 -6.51 6.50
N ILE A 74 14.91 -5.55 6.17
CA ILE A 74 13.48 -5.59 6.53
C ILE A 74 12.86 -6.92 6.12
N TRP A 75 13.16 -7.39 4.90
CA TRP A 75 12.67 -8.66 4.40
C TRP A 75 13.12 -9.84 5.27
N LYS A 76 14.39 -9.90 5.65
CA LYS A 76 14.95 -10.95 6.51
C LYS A 76 14.34 -10.91 7.91
N GLU A 77 14.26 -9.71 8.50
CA GLU A 77 13.68 -9.49 9.82
C GLU A 77 12.19 -9.85 9.87
N LEU A 78 11.43 -9.58 8.81
CA LEU A 78 10.04 -9.98 8.72
C LEU A 78 9.88 -11.50 8.61
N LEU A 79 10.74 -12.17 7.84
CA LEU A 79 10.73 -13.64 7.73
C LEU A 79 11.10 -14.34 9.03
N SER A 80 12.04 -13.78 9.80
CA SER A 80 12.51 -14.34 11.08
C SER A 80 11.67 -13.96 12.29
N GLY A 81 10.65 -13.09 12.13
CA GLY A 81 9.85 -12.56 13.25
C GLY A 81 10.51 -11.43 14.03
N GLY A 82 11.68 -10.95 13.60
CA GLY A 82 12.40 -9.81 14.21
C GLY A 82 11.66 -8.48 14.11
N ILE A 83 10.80 -8.30 13.08
CA ILE A 83 9.75 -7.28 13.00
C ILE A 83 8.39 -7.94 12.83
N THR A 84 7.34 -7.26 13.28
CA THR A 84 5.97 -7.78 13.27
C THR A 84 5.31 -7.61 11.92
N VAL A 85 5.42 -6.43 11.34
CA VAL A 85 4.65 -6.00 10.15
C VAL A 85 5.47 -5.06 9.27
N HIS A 86 5.27 -5.20 7.96
CA HIS A 86 5.77 -4.27 6.94
C HIS A 86 4.84 -4.28 5.72
N TRP A 87 4.96 -3.29 4.85
CA TRP A 87 4.17 -3.17 3.62
C TRP A 87 5.00 -3.49 2.38
N PHE A 88 4.37 -4.21 1.45
CA PHE A 88 4.94 -4.53 0.14
C PHE A 88 3.83 -4.57 -0.91
N LEU A 89 4.18 -4.42 -2.17
CA LEU A 89 3.28 -4.79 -3.27
C LEU A 89 2.91 -6.27 -3.13
N GLN A 90 1.61 -6.56 -3.27
CA GLN A 90 1.15 -7.95 -3.19
C GLN A 90 1.71 -8.80 -4.33
N THR A 91 2.22 -9.96 -3.98
CA THR A 91 2.66 -10.99 -4.93
C THR A 91 2.44 -12.38 -4.34
N PRO A 92 2.16 -13.43 -5.15
CA PRO A 92 1.98 -14.80 -4.65
C PRO A 92 3.19 -15.31 -3.89
N LYS A 93 4.39 -14.94 -4.33
CA LYS A 93 5.63 -15.30 -3.64
C LYS A 93 5.66 -14.76 -2.22
N ARG A 94 5.21 -13.52 -2.01
CA ARG A 94 5.13 -12.92 -0.66
C ARG A 94 4.01 -13.55 0.15
N ASP A 95 2.85 -13.78 -0.46
CA ASP A 95 1.70 -14.43 0.17
C ASP A 95 2.03 -15.83 0.68
N SER A 96 2.92 -16.59 -0.01
CA SER A 96 3.35 -17.92 0.44
C SER A 96 4.36 -17.91 1.60
N GLN A 97 5.10 -16.82 1.74
CA GLN A 97 6.19 -16.71 2.72
C GLN A 97 5.79 -15.95 3.98
N LEU A 98 4.83 -15.03 3.89
CA LEU A 98 4.36 -14.15 4.93
C LEU A 98 2.84 -14.27 5.08
N VAL A 99 2.27 -13.57 6.07
CA VAL A 99 0.82 -13.52 6.29
C VAL A 99 0.28 -12.20 5.71
N PRO A 100 -0.43 -12.22 4.56
CA PRO A 100 -0.95 -11.02 3.94
C PRO A 100 -2.16 -10.48 4.70
N ILE A 101 -2.26 -9.17 4.85
CA ILE A 101 -3.48 -8.44 5.25
C ILE A 101 -4.06 -7.85 3.96
N ARG A 102 -5.14 -8.44 3.45
CA ARG A 102 -5.63 -8.22 2.08
C ARG A 102 -6.45 -6.94 1.90
N VAL A 103 -5.97 -5.84 2.48
CA VAL A 103 -6.58 -4.52 2.36
C VAL A 103 -5.60 -3.61 1.63
N PRO A 104 -5.94 -3.06 0.45
CA PRO A 104 -5.16 -2.05 -0.24
C PRO A 104 -5.02 -0.79 0.65
N ILE A 105 -3.81 -0.25 0.76
CA ILE A 105 -3.50 0.79 1.74
C ILE A 105 -2.98 2.11 1.17
N THR A 106 -2.87 2.27 -0.16
CA THR A 106 -2.45 3.55 -0.76
C THR A 106 -3.44 4.08 -1.80
N GLY A 107 -4.66 3.51 -1.89
CA GLY A 107 -5.64 3.91 -2.90
C GLY A 107 -5.14 3.71 -4.34
N GLY A 108 -4.24 2.75 -4.56
CA GLY A 108 -3.66 2.45 -5.86
C GLY A 108 -2.55 3.42 -6.30
N LEU A 109 -2.18 4.42 -5.50
CA LEU A 109 -1.15 5.41 -5.88
C LEU A 109 0.21 4.78 -6.20
N ILE A 110 0.55 3.69 -5.53
CA ILE A 110 1.80 2.97 -5.81
C ILE A 110 1.77 2.23 -7.16
N GLY A 111 0.62 1.81 -7.64
CA GLY A 111 0.43 1.20 -8.97
C GLY A 111 0.38 2.21 -10.11
N GLN A 112 0.42 3.50 -9.80
CA GLN A 112 0.43 4.60 -10.74
C GLN A 112 1.84 5.15 -10.85
N ARG A 113 2.49 4.92 -12.01
CA ARG A 113 3.91 5.22 -12.21
C ARG A 113 4.10 6.46 -13.06
N ILE A 114 4.77 7.46 -12.49
CA ILE A 114 5.33 8.61 -13.21
C ILE A 114 6.83 8.40 -13.35
N LEU A 115 7.46 9.04 -14.33
CA LEU A 115 8.83 8.76 -14.69
C LEU A 115 9.76 9.85 -14.17
N LEU A 116 10.87 9.45 -13.52
CA LEU A 116 12.05 10.29 -13.41
C LEU A 116 12.90 10.06 -14.66
N ILE A 117 13.30 11.16 -15.30
CA ILE A 117 14.07 11.16 -16.55
C ILE A 117 15.30 12.06 -16.41
N PRO A 118 16.34 11.88 -17.25
CA PRO A 118 17.45 12.82 -17.31
C PRO A 118 16.95 14.22 -17.66
N LYS A 119 17.54 15.25 -17.07
CA LYS A 119 17.19 16.65 -17.38
C LYS A 119 17.25 16.95 -18.88
N GLY A 120 16.24 17.69 -19.38
CA GLY A 120 16.13 18.08 -20.78
C GLY A 120 15.59 17.01 -21.71
N GLN A 121 15.20 15.82 -21.20
CA GLN A 121 14.68 14.72 -22.05
C GLN A 121 13.15 14.71 -22.19
N GLN A 122 12.42 15.69 -21.66
CA GLN A 122 10.96 15.77 -21.76
C GLN A 122 10.44 15.67 -23.19
N SER A 123 11.13 16.25 -24.16
CA SER A 123 10.72 16.24 -25.58
C SER A 123 10.55 14.83 -26.15
N THR A 124 11.29 13.86 -25.64
CA THR A 124 11.21 12.43 -26.01
C THR A 124 9.81 11.87 -25.76
N PHE A 125 9.16 12.31 -24.70
CA PHE A 125 7.86 11.77 -24.24
C PHE A 125 6.65 12.57 -24.73
N ASN A 126 6.84 13.77 -25.28
CA ASN A 126 5.75 14.71 -25.62
C ASN A 126 4.74 14.15 -26.64
N ARG A 127 5.14 13.23 -27.50
CA ARG A 127 4.29 12.66 -28.55
C ARG A 127 3.65 11.32 -28.17
N VAL A 128 3.94 10.81 -26.98
CA VAL A 128 3.39 9.53 -26.52
C VAL A 128 1.93 9.73 -26.06
N ASN A 129 1.00 8.99 -26.67
CA ASN A 129 -0.42 9.02 -26.32
C ASN A 129 -0.99 7.62 -26.06
N SER A 130 -0.20 6.57 -26.31
CA SER A 130 -0.60 5.18 -26.17
C SER A 130 0.55 4.30 -25.71
N LEU A 131 0.23 3.07 -25.22
CA LEU A 131 1.25 2.06 -24.92
C LEU A 131 2.13 1.75 -26.15
N LYS A 132 1.52 1.70 -27.34
CA LYS A 132 2.28 1.46 -28.58
C LYS A 132 3.30 2.57 -28.85
N ASP A 133 2.92 3.84 -28.67
CA ASP A 133 3.86 4.96 -28.84
C ASP A 133 4.98 4.86 -27.83
N PHE A 134 4.66 4.49 -26.57
CA PHE A 134 5.66 4.35 -25.51
C PHE A 134 6.65 3.20 -25.81
N ILE A 135 6.16 2.05 -26.29
CA ILE A 135 7.01 0.93 -26.75
C ILE A 135 7.94 1.36 -27.87
N ASN A 136 7.40 2.11 -28.85
CA ASN A 136 8.16 2.58 -30.02
C ASN A 136 9.30 3.56 -29.69
N LEU A 137 9.31 4.16 -28.48
CA LEU A 137 10.47 4.94 -28.00
C LEU A 137 11.73 4.07 -27.86
N GLY A 138 11.58 2.76 -27.68
CA GLY A 138 12.69 1.84 -27.44
C GLY A 138 13.47 2.10 -26.14
N LYS A 139 12.93 2.95 -25.25
CA LYS A 139 13.54 3.34 -23.99
C LYS A 139 13.40 2.24 -22.93
N LYS A 140 14.45 2.05 -22.12
CA LYS A 140 14.49 1.02 -21.08
C LYS A 140 14.20 1.61 -19.72
N ALA A 141 13.25 0.99 -19.00
CA ALA A 141 13.02 1.29 -17.60
C ALA A 141 14.19 0.79 -16.75
N ALA A 142 14.62 1.59 -15.79
CA ALA A 142 15.53 1.20 -14.73
C ALA A 142 14.70 0.75 -13.51
N LEU A 143 14.83 -0.50 -13.08
CA LEU A 143 14.04 -1.10 -11.99
C LEU A 143 14.91 -1.90 -11.04
N GLY A 144 14.53 -1.98 -9.77
CA GLY A 144 15.12 -2.94 -8.84
C GLY A 144 14.87 -4.39 -9.28
N LYS A 145 15.87 -5.25 -9.28
CA LYS A 145 15.82 -6.62 -9.80
C LYS A 145 14.67 -7.46 -9.22
N MET A 146 14.33 -7.25 -7.96
CA MET A 146 13.30 -8.01 -7.24
C MET A 146 11.93 -7.31 -7.21
N TRP A 147 11.77 -6.22 -7.97
CA TRP A 147 10.51 -5.50 -8.00
C TRP A 147 9.48 -6.17 -8.91
N PHE A 148 8.22 -6.13 -8.48
CA PHE A 148 7.09 -6.64 -9.28
C PHE A 148 6.93 -5.90 -10.61
N ASP A 149 7.33 -4.64 -10.63
CA ASP A 149 7.34 -3.80 -11.84
C ASP A 149 8.10 -4.44 -13.00
N VAL A 150 9.13 -5.22 -12.73
CA VAL A 150 9.90 -5.94 -13.77
C VAL A 150 8.99 -6.87 -14.56
N ASP A 151 8.12 -7.61 -13.89
CA ASP A 151 7.18 -8.53 -14.51
C ASP A 151 6.06 -7.77 -15.24
N VAL A 152 5.57 -6.67 -14.64
CA VAL A 152 4.58 -5.78 -15.29
C VAL A 152 5.15 -5.23 -16.60
N TRP A 153 6.35 -4.65 -16.59
CA TRP A 153 6.97 -4.07 -17.79
C TRP A 153 7.18 -5.10 -18.88
N ARG A 154 7.73 -6.27 -18.53
CA ARG A 154 7.95 -7.37 -19.48
C ARG A 154 6.65 -7.89 -20.09
N LEU A 155 5.59 -8.06 -19.28
CA LEU A 155 4.27 -8.50 -19.77
C LEU A 155 3.70 -7.53 -20.84
N ASN A 156 4.02 -6.24 -20.70
CA ASN A 156 3.54 -5.21 -21.62
C ASN A 156 4.52 -4.89 -22.77
N GLY A 157 5.55 -5.72 -22.96
CA GLY A 157 6.54 -5.53 -24.03
C GLY A 157 7.47 -4.32 -23.83
N LEU A 158 7.56 -3.81 -22.60
CA LEU A 158 8.41 -2.66 -22.27
C LEU A 158 9.82 -3.14 -21.90
N PRO A 159 10.87 -2.59 -22.52
CA PRO A 159 12.25 -2.98 -22.20
C PRO A 159 12.63 -2.56 -20.77
N VAL A 160 13.39 -3.42 -20.09
CA VAL A 160 13.81 -3.22 -18.69
C VAL A 160 15.30 -3.48 -18.53
N THR A 161 15.98 -2.62 -17.78
CA THR A 161 17.28 -2.89 -17.17
C THR A 161 17.09 -2.98 -15.66
N THR A 162 17.63 -4.01 -15.04
CA THR A 162 17.48 -4.22 -13.60
C THR A 162 18.74 -3.88 -12.83
N GLN A 163 18.57 -3.21 -11.68
CA GLN A 163 19.62 -2.96 -10.70
C GLN A 163 19.57 -4.04 -9.63
N ASP A 164 20.68 -4.76 -9.46
CA ASP A 164 20.88 -5.67 -8.33
C ASP A 164 21.53 -4.92 -7.14
N GLY A 165 21.25 -5.36 -5.91
CA GLY A 165 21.73 -4.72 -4.71
C GLY A 165 21.01 -3.42 -4.37
N ASP A 166 21.73 -2.35 -4.08
CA ASP A 166 21.13 -1.05 -3.74
C ASP A 166 20.48 -0.39 -4.96
N TRP A 167 19.15 -0.42 -4.99
CA TRP A 167 18.37 0.16 -6.08
C TRP A 167 18.50 1.70 -6.16
N ARG A 168 18.95 2.38 -5.10
CA ARG A 168 19.12 3.84 -5.10
C ARG A 168 20.20 4.30 -6.07
N GLN A 169 21.09 3.41 -6.49
CA GLN A 169 22.04 3.69 -7.57
C GLN A 169 21.36 4.00 -8.91
N ILE A 170 20.09 3.65 -9.08
CA ILE A 170 19.32 3.94 -10.30
C ILE A 170 19.23 5.45 -10.54
N TYR A 171 19.07 6.27 -9.52
CA TYR A 171 18.98 7.73 -9.67
C TYR A 171 20.19 8.29 -10.44
N HIS A 172 21.39 7.99 -9.98
CA HIS A 172 22.61 8.44 -10.65
C HIS A 172 22.77 7.83 -12.05
N LYS A 173 22.49 6.54 -12.22
CA LYS A 173 22.60 5.88 -13.52
C LYS A 173 21.67 6.47 -14.58
N VAL A 174 20.46 6.86 -14.20
CA VAL A 174 19.51 7.54 -15.08
C VAL A 174 19.97 8.97 -15.32
N ALA A 175 20.39 9.72 -14.31
CA ALA A 175 20.89 11.09 -14.45
C ALA A 175 22.09 11.16 -15.41
N ASP A 176 23.05 10.25 -15.26
CA ASP A 176 24.26 10.15 -16.06
C ASP A 176 24.03 9.51 -17.44
N SER A 177 22.77 9.17 -17.76
CA SER A 177 22.40 8.51 -19.03
C SER A 177 23.21 7.25 -19.32
N VAL A 178 23.49 6.45 -18.27
CA VAL A 178 24.17 5.17 -18.43
C VAL A 178 23.37 4.28 -19.38
N THR A 179 24.04 3.69 -20.36
CA THR A 179 23.38 2.89 -21.41
C THR A 179 22.39 1.87 -20.84
N GLY A 180 21.14 1.97 -21.25
CA GLY A 180 20.04 1.11 -20.81
C GLY A 180 19.34 1.55 -19.53
N PHE A 181 19.70 2.71 -18.93
CA PHE A 181 19.00 3.33 -17.82
C PHE A 181 18.37 4.64 -18.32
N ASP A 182 17.27 4.53 -19.11
CA ASP A 182 16.71 5.70 -19.79
C ASP A 182 15.70 6.47 -18.94
N TYR A 183 14.95 5.79 -18.06
CA TYR A 183 13.98 6.39 -17.16
C TYR A 183 13.74 5.51 -15.93
N PHE A 184 13.28 6.13 -14.84
CA PHE A 184 13.00 5.43 -13.59
C PHE A 184 11.52 5.63 -13.19
N PRO A 185 10.65 4.60 -13.31
CA PRO A 185 9.25 4.67 -12.89
C PRO A 185 9.14 4.68 -11.37
N ARG A 186 8.41 5.66 -10.83
CA ARG A 186 8.14 5.78 -9.39
C ARG A 186 6.65 5.94 -9.11
N GLY A 187 6.20 5.50 -7.95
CA GLY A 187 4.83 5.71 -7.50
C GLY A 187 4.49 7.19 -7.39
N THR A 188 3.25 7.57 -7.72
CA THR A 188 2.80 8.98 -7.57
C THR A 188 2.92 9.49 -6.14
N ASN A 189 2.84 8.59 -5.18
CA ASN A 189 3.04 8.85 -3.76
C ASN A 189 4.51 8.93 -3.31
N GLU A 190 5.47 8.70 -4.21
CA GLU A 190 6.91 8.67 -3.91
C GLU A 190 7.71 9.74 -4.65
N ILE A 191 7.33 10.03 -5.90
CA ILE A 191 8.16 10.69 -6.89
C ILE A 191 8.53 12.13 -6.56
N ILE A 192 7.66 12.90 -5.89
CA ILE A 192 7.93 14.32 -5.55
C ILE A 192 9.09 14.43 -4.56
N GLU A 193 9.04 13.66 -3.48
CA GLU A 193 10.12 13.68 -2.48
C GLU A 193 11.44 13.19 -3.08
N GLU A 194 11.37 12.18 -3.94
CA GLU A 194 12.55 11.65 -4.62
C GLU A 194 13.15 12.65 -5.61
N ALA A 195 12.33 13.35 -6.38
CA ALA A 195 12.82 14.41 -7.28
C ALA A 195 13.47 15.58 -6.53
N MET A 196 12.98 15.89 -5.31
CA MET A 196 13.61 16.91 -4.45
C MET A 196 14.97 16.48 -3.94
N LEU A 197 15.15 15.18 -3.65
CA LEU A 197 16.43 14.61 -3.20
C LEU A 197 17.41 14.39 -4.36
N HIS A 198 16.91 14.29 -5.58
CA HIS A 198 17.66 14.01 -6.80
C HIS A 198 17.44 15.11 -7.86
N PRO A 199 17.92 16.34 -7.57
CA PRO A 199 17.72 17.49 -8.47
C PRO A 199 18.42 17.37 -9.82
N GLU A 200 19.26 16.36 -10.01
CA GLU A 200 19.89 15.99 -11.29
C GLU A 200 18.91 15.34 -12.26
N LEU A 201 17.73 14.88 -11.79
CA LEU A 201 16.64 14.33 -12.60
C LEU A 201 15.50 15.34 -12.79
N GLU A 202 14.62 15.08 -13.73
CA GLU A 202 13.34 15.78 -13.84
C GLU A 202 12.16 14.80 -13.86
N ILE A 203 11.00 15.26 -13.38
CA ILE A 203 9.76 14.49 -13.45
C ILE A 203 9.20 14.65 -14.87
N GLU A 204 8.97 13.54 -15.56
CA GLU A 204 8.24 13.53 -16.82
C GLU A 204 6.82 14.07 -16.63
N ARG A 205 6.36 14.99 -17.51
CA ARG A 205 5.18 15.83 -17.23
C ARG A 205 3.88 15.38 -17.91
N LYS A 206 3.93 14.36 -18.77
CA LYS A 206 2.79 13.99 -19.61
C LYS A 206 2.13 12.66 -19.25
N LEU A 207 2.88 11.69 -18.76
CA LEU A 207 2.45 10.29 -18.70
C LEU A 207 2.18 9.82 -17.27
N ILE A 208 1.21 8.93 -17.14
CA ILE A 208 1.06 8.02 -15.99
C ILE A 208 0.87 6.62 -16.55
N LEU A 209 1.71 5.67 -16.17
CA LEU A 209 1.55 4.25 -16.46
C LEU A 209 0.84 3.60 -15.26
N VAL A 210 -0.28 2.93 -15.50
CA VAL A 210 -1.14 2.41 -14.43
C VAL A 210 -1.29 0.90 -14.57
N TYR A 211 -1.01 0.17 -13.49
CA TYR A 211 -1.30 -1.26 -13.35
C TYR A 211 -2.01 -1.55 -12.03
N ASP A 212 -2.77 -2.64 -11.99
CA ASP A 212 -3.63 -2.99 -10.86
C ASP A 212 -2.84 -3.69 -9.75
N ARG A 213 -2.17 -2.91 -8.90
CA ARG A 213 -1.54 -3.37 -7.65
C ARG A 213 -1.49 -2.22 -6.65
N ASP A 214 -1.57 -2.61 -5.37
CA ASP A 214 -1.36 -1.70 -4.25
C ASP A 214 -0.41 -2.34 -3.23
N PHE A 215 0.07 -1.53 -2.30
CA PHE A 215 0.66 -2.04 -1.09
C PHE A 215 -0.41 -2.67 -0.21
N ILE A 216 -0.02 -3.76 0.44
CA ILE A 216 -0.72 -4.34 1.58
C ILE A 216 0.26 -4.53 2.72
N PHE A 217 -0.23 -4.65 3.94
CA PHE A 217 0.60 -5.08 5.05
C PHE A 217 0.81 -6.60 5.03
N TYR A 218 2.00 -6.99 5.44
CA TYR A 218 2.37 -8.37 5.68
C TYR A 218 2.86 -8.54 7.11
N LEU A 219 2.34 -9.54 7.81
CA LEU A 219 2.86 -9.97 9.10
C LEU A 219 3.91 -11.07 8.90
N SER A 220 4.88 -11.13 9.82
CA SER A 220 5.66 -12.36 9.98
C SER A 220 4.75 -13.51 10.41
N LYS A 221 5.14 -14.75 10.12
CA LYS A 221 4.34 -15.94 10.49
C LYS A 221 4.14 -16.07 11.99
N ASP A 222 5.11 -15.65 12.79
CA ASP A 222 5.03 -15.69 14.26
C ASP A 222 3.95 -14.76 14.82
N HIS A 223 3.52 -13.78 14.03
CA HIS A 223 2.51 -12.79 14.40
C HIS A 223 1.17 -12.97 13.67
N ALA A 224 0.95 -14.12 13.03
CA ALA A 224 -0.27 -14.44 12.29
C ALA A 224 -1.56 -14.21 13.08
N ARG A 225 -1.52 -14.31 14.42
CA ARG A 225 -2.67 -14.04 15.29
C ARG A 225 -3.28 -12.65 15.13
N TYR A 226 -2.49 -11.67 14.65
CA TYR A 226 -2.98 -10.30 14.44
C TYR A 226 -3.64 -10.09 13.07
N GLN A 227 -3.59 -11.08 12.16
CA GLN A 227 -4.10 -10.92 10.79
C GLN A 227 -5.56 -10.45 10.79
N LYS A 228 -6.44 -11.22 11.44
CA LYS A 228 -7.87 -10.92 11.44
C LYS A 228 -8.18 -9.53 12.04
N ILE A 229 -7.57 -9.21 13.19
CA ILE A 229 -7.77 -7.92 13.86
C ILE A 229 -7.34 -6.76 12.95
N LEU A 230 -6.16 -6.86 12.34
CA LEU A 230 -5.65 -5.79 11.48
C LEU A 230 -6.43 -5.67 10.18
N GLU A 231 -6.88 -6.79 9.60
CA GLU A 231 -7.69 -6.79 8.38
C GLU A 231 -9.05 -6.11 8.64
N GLU A 232 -9.78 -6.53 9.68
CA GLU A 232 -11.05 -5.91 10.09
C GLU A 232 -10.88 -4.44 10.48
N SER A 233 -9.77 -4.08 11.14
CA SER A 233 -9.45 -2.71 11.53
C SER A 233 -9.23 -1.81 10.30
N LEU A 234 -8.47 -2.29 9.33
CA LEU A 234 -8.17 -1.55 8.11
C LEU A 234 -9.41 -1.41 7.22
N GLU A 235 -10.24 -2.45 7.08
CA GLU A 235 -11.51 -2.35 6.37
C GLU A 235 -12.42 -1.32 7.02
N LYS A 236 -12.53 -1.31 8.35
CA LYS A 236 -13.35 -0.34 9.08
C LYS A 236 -12.92 1.11 8.81
N ILE A 237 -11.62 1.43 8.84
CA ILE A 237 -11.15 2.79 8.58
C ILE A 237 -11.21 3.16 7.09
N LYS A 238 -11.16 2.19 6.19
CA LYS A 238 -11.40 2.37 4.77
C LYS A 238 -12.88 2.72 4.52
N ASP A 239 -13.81 1.94 5.05
CA ASP A 239 -15.25 2.15 4.88
C ASP A 239 -15.73 3.46 5.53
N SER A 240 -15.09 3.91 6.61
CA SER A 240 -15.38 5.19 7.28
C SER A 240 -14.75 6.42 6.59
N GLY A 241 -13.94 6.24 5.54
CA GLY A 241 -13.23 7.32 4.85
C GLY A 241 -12.01 7.87 5.61
N ILE A 242 -11.65 7.30 6.76
CA ILE A 242 -10.46 7.71 7.52
C ILE A 242 -9.19 7.44 6.71
N MET A 243 -9.12 6.29 6.05
CA MET A 243 -7.98 5.95 5.18
C MET A 243 -7.81 6.96 4.05
N ASP A 244 -8.90 7.35 3.38
CA ASP A 244 -8.87 8.36 2.32
C ASP A 244 -8.42 9.74 2.84
N ASN A 245 -8.82 10.11 4.06
CA ASN A 245 -8.36 11.33 4.70
C ASN A 245 -6.85 11.31 4.98
N LEU A 246 -6.31 10.15 5.39
CA LEU A 246 -4.87 9.97 5.56
C LEU A 246 -4.13 10.03 4.23
N ILE A 247 -4.64 9.38 3.19
CA ILE A 247 -4.09 9.44 1.83
C ILE A 247 -4.00 10.91 1.38
N ARG A 248 -5.07 11.67 1.51
CA ARG A 248 -5.09 13.10 1.18
C ARG A 248 -4.08 13.89 2.03
N LYS A 249 -4.07 13.70 3.34
CA LYS A 249 -3.13 14.38 4.24
C LYS A 249 -1.68 14.25 3.79
N TYR A 250 -1.30 13.06 3.31
CA TYR A 250 0.09 12.80 2.94
C TYR A 250 0.43 13.14 1.49
N TRP A 251 -0.52 13.05 0.56
CA TRP A 251 -0.19 13.08 -0.87
C TRP A 251 -0.98 14.07 -1.73
N ASP A 252 -2.04 14.74 -1.26
CA ASP A 252 -2.81 15.72 -2.08
C ASP A 252 -1.93 16.83 -2.64
N ALA A 253 -1.01 17.37 -1.83
CA ALA A 253 -0.08 18.40 -2.29
C ALA A 253 0.83 17.88 -3.40
N ALA A 254 1.33 16.64 -3.27
CA ALA A 254 2.16 16.01 -4.28
C ALA A 254 1.38 15.76 -5.58
N LEU A 255 0.15 15.24 -5.49
CA LEU A 255 -0.72 15.01 -6.65
C LEU A 255 -1.04 16.31 -7.39
N SER A 256 -1.28 17.39 -6.67
CA SER A 256 -1.51 18.73 -7.25
C SER A 256 -0.27 19.24 -8.00
N ILE A 257 0.92 19.11 -7.41
CA ILE A 257 2.20 19.49 -8.05
C ILE A 257 2.42 18.67 -9.33
N LEU A 258 2.07 17.39 -9.31
CA LEU A 258 2.19 16.48 -10.45
C LEU A 258 1.22 16.80 -11.59
N ARG A 259 0.21 17.68 -11.37
CA ARG A 259 -0.88 17.95 -12.31
C ARG A 259 -1.50 16.64 -12.80
N TYR A 260 -1.85 15.80 -11.82
CA TYR A 260 -2.25 14.41 -12.05
C TYR A 260 -3.35 14.28 -13.11
N ASP A 261 -4.41 15.10 -13.02
CA ASP A 261 -5.60 15.04 -13.89
C ASP A 261 -5.33 15.47 -15.35
N GLU A 262 -4.18 16.10 -15.62
CA GLU A 262 -3.81 16.56 -16.96
C GLU A 262 -2.96 15.54 -17.71
N ARG A 263 -2.59 14.45 -17.08
CA ARG A 263 -1.67 13.46 -17.65
C ARG A 263 -2.36 12.44 -18.53
N THR A 264 -1.65 11.95 -19.53
CA THR A 264 -2.09 10.82 -20.37
C THR A 264 -1.92 9.52 -19.59
N ILE A 265 -3.03 8.83 -19.34
CA ILE A 265 -3.04 7.54 -18.65
C ILE A 265 -2.76 6.42 -19.66
N ILE A 266 -1.70 5.65 -19.42
CA ILE A 266 -1.37 4.42 -20.15
C ILE A 266 -1.62 3.23 -19.22
N LYS A 267 -2.66 2.44 -19.52
CA LYS A 267 -2.97 1.23 -18.77
C LYS A 267 -2.03 0.10 -19.17
N LEU A 268 -1.46 -0.55 -18.18
CA LEU A 268 -0.61 -1.74 -18.30
C LEU A 268 -1.37 -2.98 -17.82
N ASN A 269 -1.21 -4.08 -18.52
CA ASN A 269 -1.65 -5.38 -18.03
C ASN A 269 -0.85 -5.75 -16.79
N THR A 270 -1.55 -6.26 -15.79
CA THR A 270 -0.93 -6.75 -14.57
C THR A 270 -0.74 -8.26 -14.67
N PRO A 271 0.43 -8.83 -14.32
CA PRO A 271 0.60 -10.27 -14.24
C PRO A 271 -0.49 -10.89 -13.38
N VAL A 272 -1.20 -11.88 -13.94
CA VAL A 272 -2.14 -12.71 -13.18
C VAL A 272 -1.31 -13.68 -12.35
N ASN A 273 -1.65 -13.81 -11.11
CA ASN A 273 -0.93 -14.67 -10.16
C ASN A 273 -1.29 -16.13 -10.32
#